data_4486c602c2f588f013014ec29d9f4c2f
#
_entry.id   4486c602c2f588f013014ec29d9f4c2f
#
_cell.length_a   1.000
_cell.length_b   1.000
_cell.length_c   1.000
_cell.angle_alpha   90.00
_cell.angle_beta   90.00
_cell.angle_gamma   90.00
#
_symmetry.space_group_name_H-M   'P 1'
#
loop_
_entity.id
_entity.type
_entity.pdbx_description
1 polymer ?
#
loop_
_entity_poly.entity_id
_entity_poly.type
_entity_poly.pdbx_seq_one_letter_code
_entity_poly.pdbx_strand_id
1 'polypeptide(L)'
;MSLPSLVPIPSLLSPLASRAEHAWRTAVADLVDGHGLDDWSSQRWSDFHRVSAASDFFSEHVLRDPAMFLALVNTGELDRRFAPGELCGQIGAAVEQAVTDDELGRELRRQRTRQQIRIIWRDLTRQADLIETCRDLSDMADASIDQAYRWLYQRHCQQFGTPMGNRSGEPQQMVILGMGKLGAVELNLSSDIDLIFAYPEGGETVGAKRPLDNQEFFIRLGQRLIKALDPMTVDGFVFRVDMRLRPYGSSGALVLSFNALEQYYQDQGRDWERYAMIKARVVAGDQAAGKQLLEMLRPFVYRRY
;
A
#
# COMPACT_ATOMS: atom_id res chain seq x y z
N MET A 1 -24.31 9.19 -11.45
CA MET A 1 -24.36 8.72 -12.86
C MET A 1 -24.39 7.20 -12.82
N SER A 2 -25.37 6.55 -13.47
CA SER A 2 -25.36 5.08 -13.61
C SER A 2 -24.23 4.67 -14.55
N LEU A 3 -23.44 3.69 -14.13
CA LEU A 3 -22.41 3.10 -15.01
C LEU A 3 -23.09 2.48 -16.25
N PRO A 4 -22.49 2.58 -17.44
CA PRO A 4 -23.06 2.00 -18.65
C PRO A 4 -23.17 0.48 -18.51
N SER A 5 -24.18 -0.12 -19.12
CA SER A 5 -24.40 -1.57 -19.12
C SER A 5 -23.19 -2.33 -19.66
N LEU A 6 -22.87 -3.47 -19.05
CA LEU A 6 -21.78 -4.32 -19.47
C LEU A 6 -22.06 -4.93 -20.86
N VAL A 7 -21.11 -4.82 -21.76
CA VAL A 7 -21.14 -5.50 -23.07
C VAL A 7 -20.86 -7.01 -22.82
N PRO A 8 -21.53 -7.93 -23.49
CA PRO A 8 -21.20 -9.37 -23.41
C PRO A 8 -19.74 -9.66 -23.70
N ILE A 9 -19.21 -10.73 -23.12
CA ILE A 9 -17.84 -11.18 -23.41
C ILE A 9 -17.74 -11.50 -24.91
N PRO A 10 -16.73 -10.99 -25.62
CA PRO A 10 -16.49 -11.36 -27.01
C PRO A 10 -16.36 -12.88 -27.17
N SER A 11 -16.95 -13.44 -28.23
CA SER A 11 -16.92 -14.90 -28.49
C SER A 11 -15.52 -15.48 -28.54
N LEU A 12 -14.52 -14.70 -28.94
CA LEU A 12 -13.10 -15.09 -28.94
C LEU A 12 -12.57 -15.42 -27.54
N LEU A 13 -13.11 -14.80 -26.49
CA LEU A 13 -12.70 -15.01 -25.10
C LEU A 13 -13.53 -16.09 -24.37
N SER A 14 -14.61 -16.59 -24.97
CA SER A 14 -15.46 -17.64 -24.38
C SER A 14 -14.69 -18.92 -23.99
N PRO A 15 -13.69 -19.42 -24.76
CA PRO A 15 -12.92 -20.58 -24.36
C PRO A 15 -12.06 -20.35 -23.10
N LEU A 16 -11.58 -19.11 -22.88
CA LEU A 16 -10.83 -18.74 -21.66
C LEU A 16 -11.77 -18.73 -20.45
N ALA A 17 -12.93 -18.11 -20.58
CA ALA A 17 -13.95 -18.07 -19.55
C ALA A 17 -14.40 -19.47 -19.12
N SER A 18 -14.69 -20.36 -20.07
CA SER A 18 -15.12 -21.74 -19.80
C SER A 18 -14.03 -22.57 -19.11
N ARG A 19 -12.76 -22.40 -19.51
CA ARG A 19 -11.63 -23.06 -18.84
C ARG A 19 -11.46 -22.56 -17.40
N ALA A 20 -11.58 -21.26 -17.19
CA ALA A 20 -11.49 -20.66 -15.86
C ALA A 20 -12.62 -21.16 -14.94
N GLU A 21 -13.86 -21.26 -15.45
CA GLU A 21 -14.97 -21.82 -14.69
C GLU A 21 -14.72 -23.30 -14.32
N HIS A 22 -14.30 -24.13 -15.28
CA HIS A 22 -14.02 -25.53 -15.01
C HIS A 22 -12.92 -25.68 -13.95
N ALA A 23 -11.81 -24.96 -14.09
CA ALA A 23 -10.72 -24.97 -13.12
C ALA A 23 -11.18 -24.48 -11.73
N TRP A 24 -12.01 -23.43 -11.70
CA TRP A 24 -12.58 -22.92 -10.46
C TRP A 24 -13.47 -23.93 -9.76
N ARG A 25 -14.42 -24.55 -10.48
CA ARG A 25 -15.30 -25.59 -9.93
C ARG A 25 -14.50 -26.76 -9.35
N THR A 26 -13.42 -27.14 -10.02
CA THR A 26 -12.51 -28.18 -9.53
C THR A 26 -11.78 -27.74 -8.27
N ALA A 27 -11.25 -26.52 -8.23
CA ALA A 27 -10.47 -26.00 -7.10
C ALA A 27 -11.31 -25.81 -5.81
N VAL A 28 -12.61 -25.59 -5.93
CA VAL A 28 -13.50 -25.41 -4.77
C VAL A 28 -14.28 -26.65 -4.38
N ALA A 29 -14.17 -27.75 -5.14
CA ALA A 29 -14.98 -28.94 -4.92
C ALA A 29 -14.87 -29.52 -3.49
N ASP A 30 -13.68 -29.42 -2.89
CA ASP A 30 -13.42 -29.90 -1.53
C ASP A 30 -13.71 -28.83 -0.44
N LEU A 31 -13.95 -27.58 -0.84
CA LEU A 31 -14.17 -26.45 0.08
C LEU A 31 -15.65 -26.12 0.27
N VAL A 32 -16.50 -26.56 -0.63
CA VAL A 32 -17.93 -26.25 -0.66
C VAL A 32 -18.69 -27.54 -0.61
N ASP A 33 -19.45 -27.77 0.45
CA ASP A 33 -20.42 -28.88 0.50
C ASP A 33 -21.40 -28.69 -0.66
N GLY A 34 -21.17 -29.39 -1.78
CA GLY A 34 -21.99 -29.59 -2.98
C GLY A 34 -22.93 -28.46 -3.49
N HIS A 35 -23.34 -27.52 -2.65
CA HIS A 35 -24.36 -26.51 -2.93
C HIS A 35 -23.80 -25.07 -3.03
N GLY A 36 -22.61 -24.79 -2.57
CA GLY A 36 -22.10 -23.41 -2.45
C GLY A 36 -21.87 -22.65 -3.77
N LEU A 37 -21.74 -23.36 -4.91
CA LEU A 37 -21.65 -22.76 -6.24
C LEU A 37 -22.98 -22.77 -7.00
N ASP A 38 -23.93 -23.62 -6.63
CA ASP A 38 -25.25 -23.70 -7.25
C ASP A 38 -26.07 -22.46 -6.90
N ASP A 39 -25.75 -21.78 -5.80
CA ASP A 39 -26.37 -20.53 -5.39
C ASP A 39 -25.85 -19.30 -6.15
N TRP A 40 -24.81 -19.45 -6.98
CA TRP A 40 -24.32 -18.32 -7.78
C TRP A 40 -25.33 -17.97 -8.87
N SER A 41 -25.78 -16.72 -8.85
CA SER A 41 -26.67 -16.19 -9.89
C SER A 41 -25.99 -16.22 -11.27
N SER A 42 -26.79 -16.23 -12.33
CA SER A 42 -26.28 -16.09 -13.70
C SER A 42 -25.42 -14.84 -13.90
N GLN A 43 -25.75 -13.76 -13.18
CA GLN A 43 -24.95 -12.53 -13.18
C GLN A 43 -23.59 -12.76 -12.54
N ARG A 44 -23.50 -13.44 -11.40
CA ARG A 44 -22.24 -13.75 -10.73
C ARG A 44 -21.31 -14.59 -11.62
N TRP A 45 -21.86 -15.58 -12.33
CA TRP A 45 -21.11 -16.36 -13.31
C TRP A 45 -20.64 -15.51 -14.50
N SER A 46 -21.50 -14.65 -15.02
CA SER A 46 -21.14 -13.70 -16.09
C SER A 46 -20.00 -12.78 -15.68
N ASP A 47 -20.02 -12.28 -14.44
CA ASP A 47 -18.98 -11.44 -13.86
C ASP A 47 -17.66 -12.22 -13.69
N PHE A 48 -17.73 -13.44 -13.15
CA PHE A 48 -16.56 -14.32 -13.01
C PHE A 48 -15.91 -14.61 -14.37
N HIS A 49 -16.69 -14.95 -15.39
CA HIS A 49 -16.20 -15.17 -16.75
C HIS A 49 -15.51 -13.94 -17.32
N ARG A 50 -16.11 -12.76 -17.11
CA ARG A 50 -15.54 -11.49 -17.56
C ARG A 50 -14.20 -11.20 -16.92
N VAL A 51 -14.14 -11.28 -15.58
CA VAL A 51 -12.93 -10.94 -14.83
C VAL A 51 -11.83 -11.95 -15.13
N SER A 52 -12.16 -13.24 -15.18
CA SER A 52 -11.20 -14.30 -15.51
C SER A 52 -10.65 -14.20 -16.93
N ALA A 53 -11.47 -13.78 -17.91
CA ALA A 53 -11.02 -13.61 -19.29
C ALA A 53 -10.19 -12.32 -19.50
N ALA A 54 -10.30 -11.35 -18.60
CA ALA A 54 -9.66 -10.04 -18.71
C ALA A 54 -8.43 -9.86 -17.81
N SER A 55 -8.20 -10.77 -16.83
CA SER A 55 -7.13 -10.64 -15.85
C SER A 55 -6.51 -12.00 -15.51
N ASP A 56 -5.31 -12.22 -16.01
CA ASP A 56 -4.51 -13.41 -15.65
C ASP A 56 -4.20 -13.40 -14.15
N PHE A 57 -3.87 -12.23 -13.59
CA PHE A 57 -3.64 -12.07 -12.15
C PHE A 57 -4.82 -12.59 -11.31
N PHE A 58 -6.05 -12.20 -11.68
CA PHE A 58 -7.25 -12.69 -11.00
C PHE A 58 -7.35 -14.21 -11.11
N SER A 59 -7.29 -14.75 -12.34
CA SER A 59 -7.45 -16.19 -12.61
C SER A 59 -6.43 -17.06 -11.85
N GLU A 60 -5.15 -16.64 -11.87
CA GLU A 60 -4.09 -17.38 -11.18
C GLU A 60 -4.27 -17.37 -9.65
N HIS A 61 -4.57 -16.21 -9.07
CA HIS A 61 -4.64 -16.10 -7.62
C HIS A 61 -5.90 -16.71 -7.02
N VAL A 62 -7.05 -16.63 -7.70
CA VAL A 62 -8.26 -17.28 -7.21
C VAL A 62 -8.17 -18.81 -7.27
N LEU A 63 -7.43 -19.36 -8.23
CA LEU A 63 -7.17 -20.80 -8.30
C LEU A 63 -6.13 -21.26 -7.29
N ARG A 64 -5.16 -20.39 -6.96
CA ARG A 64 -4.12 -20.68 -5.96
C ARG A 64 -4.65 -20.62 -4.51
N ASP A 65 -5.57 -19.72 -4.23
CA ASP A 65 -6.22 -19.58 -2.91
C ASP A 65 -7.75 -19.40 -3.09
N PRO A 66 -8.47 -20.50 -3.41
CA PRO A 66 -9.91 -20.44 -3.62
C PRO A 66 -10.67 -20.07 -2.34
N ALA A 67 -10.17 -20.43 -1.15
CA ALA A 67 -10.79 -20.08 0.12
C ALA A 67 -10.83 -18.58 0.34
N MET A 68 -9.78 -17.86 -0.02
CA MET A 68 -9.71 -16.39 0.07
C MET A 68 -10.78 -15.75 -0.84
N PHE A 69 -10.95 -16.22 -2.07
CA PHE A 69 -11.95 -15.64 -2.97
C PHE A 69 -13.39 -15.99 -2.51
N LEU A 70 -13.65 -17.21 -2.05
CA LEU A 70 -14.93 -17.57 -1.44
C LEU A 70 -15.25 -16.70 -0.22
N ALA A 71 -14.26 -16.39 0.61
CA ALA A 71 -14.45 -15.48 1.73
C ALA A 71 -14.88 -14.07 1.25
N LEU A 72 -14.28 -13.53 0.18
CA LEU A 72 -14.70 -12.24 -0.42
C LEU A 72 -16.13 -12.28 -0.94
N VAL A 73 -16.55 -13.40 -1.56
CA VAL A 73 -17.92 -13.61 -2.03
C VAL A 73 -18.89 -13.65 -0.84
N ASN A 74 -18.60 -14.49 0.15
CA ASN A 74 -19.50 -14.78 1.28
C ASN A 74 -19.67 -13.58 2.22
N THR A 75 -18.64 -12.74 2.37
CA THR A 75 -18.73 -11.50 3.15
C THR A 75 -19.39 -10.34 2.40
N GLY A 76 -19.67 -10.51 1.09
CA GLY A 76 -20.23 -9.46 0.25
C GLY A 76 -19.26 -8.31 -0.06
N GLU A 77 -17.97 -8.48 0.23
CA GLU A 77 -16.98 -7.42 0.01
C GLU A 77 -16.75 -7.09 -1.47
N LEU A 78 -17.02 -8.05 -2.36
CA LEU A 78 -16.97 -7.82 -3.81
C LEU A 78 -18.01 -6.81 -4.28
N ASP A 79 -19.16 -6.73 -3.59
CA ASP A 79 -20.34 -6.03 -4.08
C ASP A 79 -20.54 -4.65 -3.43
N ARG A 80 -19.67 -4.25 -2.50
CA ARG A 80 -19.80 -2.98 -1.78
C ARG A 80 -18.51 -2.16 -1.78
N ARG A 81 -18.67 -0.87 -1.59
CA ARG A 81 -17.55 0.03 -1.25
C ARG A 81 -17.11 -0.20 0.18
N PHE A 82 -15.82 -0.01 0.44
CA PHE A 82 -15.34 0.08 1.80
C PHE A 82 -15.67 1.44 2.42
N ALA A 83 -15.95 1.43 3.72
CA ALA A 83 -16.01 2.65 4.50
C ALA A 83 -14.61 3.25 4.69
N PRO A 84 -14.51 4.58 4.89
CA PRO A 84 -13.22 5.20 5.21
C PRO A 84 -12.53 4.52 6.40
N GLY A 85 -11.28 4.13 6.23
CA GLY A 85 -10.48 3.45 7.26
C GLY A 85 -10.72 1.94 7.41
N GLU A 86 -11.76 1.37 6.78
CA GLU A 86 -12.06 -0.06 6.87
C GLU A 86 -10.90 -0.93 6.36
N LEU A 87 -10.33 -0.58 5.23
CA LEU A 87 -9.20 -1.29 4.64
C LEU A 87 -7.96 -1.22 5.54
N CYS A 88 -7.69 -0.06 6.13
CA CYS A 88 -6.61 0.11 7.09
C CYS A 88 -6.81 -0.77 8.34
N GLY A 89 -8.05 -0.86 8.84
CA GLY A 89 -8.39 -1.75 9.96
C GLY A 89 -8.22 -3.23 9.62
N GLN A 90 -8.62 -3.67 8.42
CA GLN A 90 -8.45 -5.06 7.99
C GLN A 90 -6.97 -5.45 7.88
N ILE A 91 -6.15 -4.60 7.23
CA ILE A 91 -4.71 -4.85 7.11
C ILE A 91 -4.05 -4.81 8.49
N GLY A 92 -4.42 -3.85 9.35
CA GLY A 92 -3.92 -3.74 10.71
C GLY A 92 -4.17 -5.01 11.54
N ALA A 93 -5.41 -5.47 11.59
CA ALA A 93 -5.77 -6.70 12.30
C ALA A 93 -5.01 -7.94 11.79
N ALA A 94 -4.74 -7.99 10.49
CA ALA A 94 -3.97 -9.08 9.89
C ALA A 94 -2.48 -9.05 10.29
N VAL A 95 -1.85 -7.88 10.25
CA VAL A 95 -0.41 -7.75 10.58
C VAL A 95 -0.14 -7.84 12.08
N GLU A 96 -1.12 -7.56 12.95
CA GLU A 96 -0.98 -7.74 14.40
C GLU A 96 -0.62 -9.17 14.80
N GLN A 97 -1.02 -10.16 14.01
CA GLN A 97 -0.73 -11.57 14.25
C GLN A 97 0.73 -11.94 13.94
N ALA A 98 1.46 -11.10 13.20
CA ALA A 98 2.83 -11.36 12.84
C ALA A 98 3.77 -11.23 14.06
N VAL A 99 4.70 -12.19 14.20
CA VAL A 99 5.71 -12.21 15.27
C VAL A 99 7.09 -11.81 14.73
N THR A 100 7.36 -12.07 13.46
CA THR A 100 8.63 -11.80 12.79
C THR A 100 8.46 -10.87 11.59
N ASP A 101 9.56 -10.24 11.14
CA ASP A 101 9.57 -9.41 9.93
C ASP A 101 9.15 -10.21 8.67
N ASP A 102 9.49 -11.51 8.62
CA ASP A 102 9.12 -12.37 7.50
C ASP A 102 7.63 -12.69 7.50
N GLU A 103 7.03 -12.88 8.67
CA GLU A 103 5.57 -13.06 8.82
C GLU A 103 4.83 -11.77 8.49
N LEU A 104 5.32 -10.62 8.93
CA LEU A 104 4.79 -9.31 8.52
C LEU A 104 4.75 -9.19 7.00
N GLY A 105 5.88 -9.44 6.33
CA GLY A 105 5.96 -9.35 4.87
C GLY A 105 5.03 -10.35 4.16
N ARG A 106 4.87 -11.56 4.70
CA ARG A 106 3.95 -12.58 4.17
C ARG A 106 2.50 -12.13 4.30
N GLU A 107 2.10 -11.63 5.47
CA GLU A 107 0.73 -11.17 5.68
C GLU A 107 0.39 -9.94 4.83
N LEU A 108 1.31 -8.97 4.70
CA LEU A 108 1.12 -7.84 3.81
C LEU A 108 0.92 -8.28 2.35
N ARG A 109 1.69 -9.24 1.83
CA ARG A 109 1.50 -9.79 0.47
C ARG A 109 0.15 -10.47 0.31
N ARG A 110 -0.27 -11.25 1.30
CA ARG A 110 -1.58 -11.90 1.32
C ARG A 110 -2.70 -10.87 1.28
N GLN A 111 -2.64 -9.83 2.13
CA GLN A 111 -3.62 -8.75 2.14
C GLN A 111 -3.63 -7.97 0.82
N ARG A 112 -2.47 -7.65 0.28
CA ARG A 112 -2.38 -7.01 -1.04
C ARG A 112 -3.06 -7.84 -2.12
N THR A 113 -2.80 -9.14 -2.19
CA THR A 113 -3.42 -10.03 -3.18
C THR A 113 -4.93 -10.07 -3.03
N ARG A 114 -5.43 -10.23 -1.80
CA ARG A 114 -6.86 -10.23 -1.49
C ARG A 114 -7.55 -8.94 -1.94
N GLN A 115 -6.97 -7.79 -1.57
CA GLN A 115 -7.56 -6.50 -1.92
C GLN A 115 -7.46 -6.20 -3.42
N GLN A 116 -6.36 -6.59 -4.06
CA GLN A 116 -6.20 -6.40 -5.51
C GLN A 116 -7.21 -7.23 -6.31
N ILE A 117 -7.52 -8.45 -5.88
CA ILE A 117 -8.58 -9.28 -6.47
C ILE A 117 -9.94 -8.57 -6.34
N ARG A 118 -10.26 -8.03 -5.16
CA ARG A 118 -11.49 -7.27 -4.95
C ARG A 118 -11.55 -6.04 -5.86
N ILE A 119 -10.47 -5.26 -5.95
CA ILE A 119 -10.42 -4.04 -6.77
C ILE A 119 -10.59 -4.40 -8.25
N ILE A 120 -9.88 -5.40 -8.75
CA ILE A 120 -9.99 -5.90 -10.13
C ILE A 120 -11.41 -6.35 -10.44
N TRP A 121 -12.02 -7.11 -9.52
CA TRP A 121 -13.42 -7.53 -9.66
C TRP A 121 -14.35 -6.34 -9.84
N ARG A 122 -14.31 -5.39 -8.93
CA ARG A 122 -15.20 -4.23 -8.94
C ARG A 122 -15.01 -3.34 -10.17
N ASP A 123 -13.76 -3.14 -10.58
CA ASP A 123 -13.42 -2.37 -11.78
C ASP A 123 -13.95 -3.05 -13.06
N LEU A 124 -13.63 -4.32 -13.29
CA LEU A 124 -14.00 -5.04 -14.50
C LEU A 124 -15.49 -5.39 -14.57
N THR A 125 -16.17 -5.50 -13.45
CA THR A 125 -17.64 -5.64 -13.39
C THR A 125 -18.38 -4.30 -13.38
N ARG A 126 -17.63 -3.18 -13.48
CA ARG A 126 -18.16 -1.81 -13.47
C ARG A 126 -18.99 -1.49 -12.22
N GLN A 127 -18.66 -2.10 -11.10
CA GLN A 127 -19.20 -1.72 -9.79
C GLN A 127 -18.44 -0.55 -9.17
N ALA A 128 -17.23 -0.28 -9.64
CA ALA A 128 -16.40 0.87 -9.31
C ALA A 128 -16.15 1.71 -10.58
N ASP A 129 -16.08 3.02 -10.42
CA ASP A 129 -15.56 3.93 -11.43
C ASP A 129 -14.03 4.09 -11.29
N LEU A 130 -13.40 4.77 -12.25
CA LEU A 130 -11.95 5.00 -12.24
C LEU A 130 -11.47 5.69 -10.96
N ILE A 131 -12.26 6.63 -10.45
CA ILE A 131 -11.89 7.40 -9.24
C ILE A 131 -11.91 6.48 -8.01
N GLU A 132 -12.91 5.62 -7.89
CA GLU A 132 -12.98 4.62 -6.83
C GLU A 132 -11.82 3.62 -6.93
N THR A 133 -11.57 3.09 -8.13
CA THR A 133 -10.46 2.14 -8.38
C THR A 133 -9.11 2.74 -7.98
N CYS A 134 -8.80 3.97 -8.42
CA CYS A 134 -7.54 4.64 -8.03
C CYS A 134 -7.47 4.93 -6.53
N ARG A 135 -8.58 5.30 -5.91
CA ARG A 135 -8.66 5.51 -4.46
C ARG A 135 -8.42 4.22 -3.70
N ASP A 136 -9.12 3.14 -4.02
CA ASP A 136 -8.98 1.85 -3.35
C ASP A 136 -7.54 1.32 -3.46
N LEU A 137 -6.87 1.51 -4.61
CA LEU A 137 -5.46 1.16 -4.80
C LEU A 137 -4.53 2.02 -3.94
N SER A 138 -4.80 3.31 -3.84
CA SER A 138 -4.00 4.24 -3.04
C SER A 138 -4.21 3.99 -1.54
N ASP A 139 -5.44 3.75 -1.11
CA ASP A 139 -5.78 3.41 0.28
C ASP A 139 -5.15 2.08 0.69
N MET A 140 -5.06 1.10 -0.22
CA MET A 140 -4.36 -0.16 0.02
C MET A 140 -2.86 0.06 0.21
N ALA A 141 -2.25 0.94 -0.57
CA ALA A 141 -0.84 1.29 -0.41
C ALA A 141 -0.60 2.04 0.90
N ASP A 142 -1.40 3.07 1.20
CA ASP A 142 -1.32 3.83 2.45
C ASP A 142 -1.44 2.92 3.68
N ALA A 143 -2.45 2.05 3.68
CA ALA A 143 -2.69 1.11 4.78
C ALA A 143 -1.53 0.12 4.94
N SER A 144 -1.00 -0.42 3.84
CA SER A 144 0.14 -1.35 3.89
C SER A 144 1.39 -0.67 4.44
N ILE A 145 1.68 0.57 4.01
CA ILE A 145 2.83 1.36 4.49
C ILE A 145 2.66 1.70 5.97
N ASP A 146 1.50 2.23 6.37
CA ASP A 146 1.26 2.69 7.74
C ASP A 146 1.25 1.54 8.75
N GLN A 147 0.58 0.42 8.45
CA GLN A 147 0.53 -0.72 9.34
C GLN A 147 1.90 -1.44 9.44
N ALA A 148 2.63 -1.56 8.32
CA ALA A 148 4.00 -2.07 8.35
C ALA A 148 4.92 -1.15 9.18
N TYR A 149 4.84 0.16 8.98
CA TYR A 149 5.62 1.13 9.73
C TYR A 149 5.33 1.05 11.23
N ARG A 150 4.07 1.05 11.65
CA ARG A 150 3.67 0.99 13.08
C ARG A 150 4.19 -0.27 13.75
N TRP A 151 4.02 -1.42 13.10
CA TRP A 151 4.49 -2.70 13.59
C TRP A 151 6.02 -2.73 13.74
N LEU A 152 6.75 -2.25 12.75
CA LEU A 152 8.21 -2.16 12.74
C LEU A 152 8.72 -1.14 13.76
N TYR A 153 8.11 0.04 13.87
CA TYR A 153 8.51 1.09 14.79
C TYR A 153 8.44 0.61 16.25
N GLN A 154 7.34 -0.03 16.65
CA GLN A 154 7.19 -0.56 18.00
C GLN A 154 8.31 -1.56 18.36
N ARG A 155 8.60 -2.49 17.47
CA ARG A 155 9.68 -3.49 17.69
C ARG A 155 11.07 -2.86 17.64
N HIS A 156 11.24 -1.85 16.80
CA HIS A 156 12.51 -1.12 16.71
C HIS A 156 12.79 -0.36 18.01
N CYS A 157 11.76 0.27 18.60
CA CYS A 157 11.86 0.90 19.90
C CYS A 157 12.17 -0.10 21.03
N GLN A 158 11.55 -1.29 21.01
CA GLN A 158 11.86 -2.34 21.98
C GLN A 158 13.33 -2.80 21.89
N GLN A 159 13.89 -2.82 20.71
CA GLN A 159 15.27 -3.28 20.47
C GLN A 159 16.32 -2.19 20.74
N PHE A 160 16.06 -0.94 20.31
CA PHE A 160 17.06 0.12 20.28
C PHE A 160 16.73 1.33 21.14
N GLY A 161 15.63 1.29 21.90
CA GLY A 161 15.11 2.41 22.69
C GLY A 161 14.24 3.35 21.86
N THR A 162 13.59 4.30 22.53
CA THR A 162 12.70 5.28 21.91
C THR A 162 13.53 6.48 21.44
N PRO A 163 13.47 6.88 20.16
CA PRO A 163 14.18 8.05 19.66
C PRO A 163 13.57 9.32 20.27
N MET A 164 14.40 10.18 20.87
CA MET A 164 13.98 11.41 21.53
C MET A 164 14.54 12.62 20.79
N GLY A 165 13.76 13.70 20.73
CA GLY A 165 14.21 14.97 20.14
C GLY A 165 15.11 15.73 21.09
N ASN A 166 16.25 16.26 20.62
CA ASN A 166 17.20 17.04 21.45
C ASN A 166 16.63 18.35 21.96
N ARG A 167 15.70 18.97 21.22
CA ARG A 167 15.11 20.28 21.57
C ARG A 167 13.79 20.12 22.29
N SER A 168 12.93 19.25 21.77
CA SER A 168 11.59 19.02 22.33
C SER A 168 11.62 18.13 23.57
N GLY A 169 12.59 17.22 23.68
CA GLY A 169 12.57 16.16 24.69
C GLY A 169 11.45 15.12 24.46
N GLU A 170 10.75 15.17 23.33
CA GLU A 170 9.61 14.30 23.03
C GLU A 170 10.02 13.11 22.13
N PRO A 171 9.29 11.97 22.22
CA PRO A 171 9.48 10.86 21.34
C PRO A 171 9.31 11.26 19.87
N GLN A 172 10.22 10.79 19.02
CA GLN A 172 10.22 11.10 17.59
C GLN A 172 9.66 9.94 16.78
N GLN A 173 8.89 10.28 15.76
CA GLN A 173 8.42 9.31 14.77
C GLN A 173 8.82 9.75 13.37
N MET A 174 8.92 8.79 12.45
CA MET A 174 9.17 9.08 11.05
C MET A 174 7.89 9.61 10.37
N VAL A 175 8.08 10.49 9.42
CA VAL A 175 7.06 10.92 8.45
C VAL A 175 7.37 10.25 7.12
N ILE A 176 6.37 9.65 6.51
CA ILE A 176 6.46 9.02 5.19
C ILE A 176 5.59 9.81 4.23
N LEU A 177 6.24 10.44 3.26
CA LEU A 177 5.56 11.13 2.17
C LEU A 177 5.38 10.19 0.98
N GLY A 178 4.15 10.06 0.50
CA GLY A 178 3.83 9.48 -0.80
C GLY A 178 3.93 10.56 -1.86
N MET A 179 4.63 10.24 -2.95
CA MET A 179 4.88 11.13 -4.07
C MET A 179 4.16 10.63 -5.32
N GLY A 180 4.28 11.37 -6.41
CA GLY A 180 3.78 10.95 -7.71
C GLY A 180 2.29 10.57 -7.71
N LYS A 181 1.97 9.38 -8.23
CA LYS A 181 0.60 8.88 -8.28
C LYS A 181 0.03 8.56 -6.90
N LEU A 182 0.86 8.01 -5.99
CA LEU A 182 0.42 7.72 -4.62
C LEU A 182 0.07 9.01 -3.89
N GLY A 183 0.90 10.03 -3.99
CA GLY A 183 0.64 11.33 -3.37
C GLY A 183 -0.65 11.98 -3.86
N ALA A 184 -0.96 11.84 -5.15
CA ALA A 184 -2.17 12.38 -5.78
C ALA A 184 -3.44 11.51 -5.61
N VAL A 185 -3.33 10.33 -4.97
CA VAL A 185 -4.43 9.34 -4.89
C VAL A 185 -4.86 8.85 -6.30
N GLU A 186 -3.88 8.70 -7.18
CA GLU A 186 -4.05 8.29 -8.59
C GLU A 186 -3.31 6.97 -8.89
N LEU A 187 -3.10 6.11 -7.88
CA LEU A 187 -2.36 4.86 -8.06
C LEU A 187 -3.11 3.93 -9.01
N ASN A 188 -2.39 3.22 -9.87
CA ASN A 188 -2.95 2.15 -10.71
C ASN A 188 -2.37 0.77 -10.32
N LEU A 189 -2.93 -0.32 -10.88
CA LEU A 189 -2.63 -1.70 -10.52
C LEU A 189 -1.15 -2.08 -10.58
N SER A 190 -0.37 -1.49 -11.46
CA SER A 190 1.05 -1.81 -11.68
C SER A 190 2.00 -0.67 -11.34
N SER A 191 1.53 0.38 -10.66
CA SER A 191 2.38 1.50 -10.25
C SER A 191 3.35 1.07 -9.16
N ASP A 192 4.55 1.63 -9.24
CA ASP A 192 5.47 1.73 -8.11
C ASP A 192 4.94 2.78 -7.13
N ILE A 193 5.39 2.73 -5.89
CA ILE A 193 5.14 3.75 -4.88
C ILE A 193 6.40 4.58 -4.68
N ASP A 194 6.31 5.87 -5.00
CA ASP A 194 7.40 6.82 -4.76
C ASP A 194 7.31 7.33 -3.33
N LEU A 195 8.38 7.20 -2.53
CA LEU A 195 8.39 7.58 -1.12
C LEU A 195 9.56 8.51 -0.78
N ILE A 196 9.33 9.40 0.20
CA ILE A 196 10.38 10.17 0.88
C ILE A 196 10.19 9.98 2.38
N PHE A 197 11.29 9.67 3.09
CA PHE A 197 11.31 9.49 4.53
C PHE A 197 11.96 10.68 5.22
N ALA A 198 11.32 11.19 6.27
CA ALA A 198 11.82 12.29 7.07
C ALA A 198 11.51 12.08 8.56
N TYR A 199 12.23 12.76 9.45
CA TYR A 199 11.94 12.79 10.89
C TYR A 199 12.12 14.20 11.46
N PRO A 200 11.39 14.59 12.55
CA PRO A 200 11.35 15.97 12.99
C PRO A 200 12.68 16.48 13.55
N GLU A 201 13.32 15.75 14.47
CA GLU A 201 14.50 16.25 15.19
C GLU A 201 15.62 15.22 15.32
N GLY A 202 16.86 15.72 15.27
CA GLY A 202 18.02 14.97 15.76
C GLY A 202 17.94 14.69 17.25
N GLY A 203 18.68 13.69 17.70
CA GLY A 203 18.73 13.27 19.09
C GLY A 203 19.23 11.84 19.20
N GLU A 204 18.98 11.21 20.33
CA GLU A 204 19.40 9.84 20.62
C GLU A 204 18.25 9.04 21.21
N THR A 205 18.32 7.71 21.06
CA THR A 205 17.35 6.80 21.67
C THR A 205 17.56 6.68 23.18
N VAL A 206 16.47 6.58 23.92
CA VAL A 206 16.44 6.36 25.39
C VAL A 206 15.81 5.00 25.69
N GLY A 207 16.32 4.33 26.73
CA GLY A 207 15.79 3.04 27.18
C GLY A 207 16.53 1.81 26.66
N ALA A 208 17.56 1.97 25.82
CA ALA A 208 18.43 0.88 25.38
C ALA A 208 19.79 0.91 26.09
N LYS A 209 20.48 -0.26 26.12
CA LYS A 209 21.85 -0.35 26.66
C LYS A 209 22.89 0.50 25.91
N ARG A 210 22.65 0.73 24.64
CA ARG A 210 23.49 1.57 23.76
C ARG A 210 22.57 2.50 23.01
N PRO A 211 22.56 3.80 23.30
CA PRO A 211 21.82 4.78 22.53
C PRO A 211 22.24 4.77 21.06
N LEU A 212 21.30 4.97 20.17
CA LEU A 212 21.52 5.23 18.75
C LEU A 212 21.18 6.69 18.46
N ASP A 213 21.96 7.30 17.57
CA ASP A 213 21.56 8.56 16.93
C ASP A 213 20.23 8.39 16.18
N ASN A 214 19.36 9.40 16.22
CA ASN A 214 18.03 9.33 15.58
C ASN A 214 18.13 9.09 14.07
N GLN A 215 19.16 9.62 13.40
CA GLN A 215 19.33 9.38 11.97
C GLN A 215 19.62 7.89 11.69
N GLU A 216 20.51 7.30 12.49
CA GLU A 216 20.81 5.87 12.37
C GLU A 216 19.59 5.00 12.68
N PHE A 217 18.84 5.34 13.73
CA PHE A 217 17.61 4.67 14.10
C PHE A 217 16.60 4.67 12.93
N PHE A 218 16.32 5.84 12.36
CA PHE A 218 15.35 5.95 11.28
C PHE A 218 15.84 5.39 9.95
N ILE A 219 17.12 5.43 9.64
CA ILE A 219 17.69 4.76 8.45
C ILE A 219 17.47 3.25 8.55
N ARG A 220 17.79 2.64 9.68
CA ARG A 220 17.57 1.20 9.90
C ARG A 220 16.09 0.82 9.82
N LEU A 221 15.22 1.65 10.41
CA LEU A 221 13.76 1.46 10.34
C LEU A 221 13.25 1.57 8.90
N GLY A 222 13.68 2.57 8.15
CA GLY A 222 13.31 2.76 6.74
C GLY A 222 13.78 1.60 5.85
N GLN A 223 14.97 1.06 6.09
CA GLN A 223 15.47 -0.14 5.39
C GLN A 223 14.60 -1.36 5.68
N ARG A 224 14.17 -1.57 6.93
CA ARG A 224 13.25 -2.65 7.30
C ARG A 224 11.89 -2.49 6.64
N LEU A 225 11.38 -1.25 6.57
CA LEU A 225 10.10 -0.97 5.91
C LEU A 225 10.17 -1.30 4.41
N ILE A 226 11.21 -0.86 3.72
CA ILE A 226 11.41 -1.21 2.30
C ILE A 226 11.52 -2.73 2.14
N LYS A 227 12.27 -3.40 3.02
CA LYS A 227 12.40 -4.86 3.00
C LYS A 227 11.08 -5.58 3.24
N ALA A 228 10.13 -5.01 3.97
CA ALA A 228 8.80 -5.60 4.17
C ALA A 228 7.90 -5.45 2.93
N LEU A 229 8.10 -4.38 2.12
CA LEU A 229 7.21 -4.01 1.01
C LEU A 229 7.70 -4.49 -0.36
N ASP A 230 8.99 -4.29 -0.68
CA ASP A 230 9.53 -4.38 -2.05
C ASP A 230 9.93 -5.78 -2.53
N PRO A 231 10.54 -6.67 -1.71
CA PRO A 231 11.10 -7.90 -2.21
C PRO A 231 10.12 -8.83 -2.90
N MET A 232 10.52 -9.29 -4.10
CA MET A 232 9.82 -10.36 -4.81
C MET A 232 10.08 -11.70 -4.12
N THR A 233 9.03 -12.43 -3.81
CA THR A 233 9.06 -13.76 -3.20
C THR A 233 8.17 -14.74 -4.00
N VAL A 234 8.07 -15.98 -3.56
CA VAL A 234 7.11 -16.95 -4.13
C VAL A 234 5.65 -16.48 -4.01
N ASP A 235 5.36 -15.59 -3.04
CA ASP A 235 4.04 -14.99 -2.83
C ASP A 235 3.91 -13.60 -3.49
N GLY A 236 4.84 -13.23 -4.37
CA GLY A 236 4.91 -11.91 -5.00
C GLY A 236 5.57 -10.86 -4.10
N PHE A 237 5.21 -9.61 -4.30
CA PHE A 237 5.64 -8.42 -3.54
C PHE A 237 4.43 -7.66 -3.01
N VAL A 238 4.64 -6.74 -2.07
CA VAL A 238 3.57 -5.83 -1.63
C VAL A 238 3.48 -4.64 -2.59
N PHE A 239 4.54 -3.84 -2.67
CA PHE A 239 4.71 -2.75 -3.65
C PHE A 239 6.18 -2.61 -4.02
N ARG A 240 6.46 -2.33 -5.29
CA ARG A 240 7.79 -1.84 -5.70
C ARG A 240 7.98 -0.44 -5.14
N VAL A 241 9.07 -0.22 -4.39
CA VAL A 241 9.35 1.03 -3.69
C VAL A 241 10.39 1.83 -4.44
N ASP A 242 10.05 3.04 -4.85
CA ASP A 242 10.98 3.98 -5.47
C ASP A 242 11.34 5.11 -4.51
N MET A 243 12.62 5.19 -4.16
CA MET A 243 13.16 6.23 -3.27
C MET A 243 13.95 7.31 -4.03
N ARG A 244 13.92 7.33 -5.37
CA ARG A 244 14.76 8.23 -6.19
C ARG A 244 14.33 9.69 -6.14
N LEU A 245 13.10 10.00 -5.72
CA LEU A 245 12.61 11.36 -5.54
C LEU A 245 13.11 12.03 -4.24
N ARG A 246 13.82 11.28 -3.37
CA ARG A 246 14.43 11.87 -2.18
C ARG A 246 15.63 12.78 -2.52
N PRO A 247 16.00 13.73 -1.65
CA PRO A 247 17.18 14.58 -1.83
C PRO A 247 18.43 13.79 -2.23
N TYR A 248 19.14 14.28 -3.23
CA TYR A 248 20.30 13.64 -3.87
C TYR A 248 20.00 12.27 -4.52
N GLY A 249 18.75 11.87 -4.67
CA GLY A 249 18.35 10.62 -5.32
C GLY A 249 18.99 9.39 -4.67
N SER A 250 19.56 8.49 -5.48
CA SER A 250 20.19 7.26 -4.98
C SER A 250 21.44 7.47 -4.14
N SER A 251 22.11 8.63 -4.25
CA SER A 251 23.33 8.97 -3.51
C SER A 251 23.04 9.60 -2.14
N GLY A 252 21.80 10.09 -1.92
CA GLY A 252 21.42 10.73 -0.67
C GLY A 252 21.10 9.74 0.45
N ALA A 253 21.12 10.25 1.69
CA ALA A 253 20.66 9.49 2.85
C ALA A 253 19.22 9.00 2.65
N LEU A 254 18.91 7.81 3.15
CA LEU A 254 17.59 7.22 3.01
C LEU A 254 16.52 8.02 3.77
N VAL A 255 16.89 8.56 4.93
CA VAL A 255 16.03 9.36 5.81
C VAL A 255 16.75 10.65 6.18
N LEU A 256 16.07 11.78 6.16
CA LEU A 256 16.62 13.10 6.54
C LEU A 256 15.82 13.71 7.67
N SER A 257 16.49 14.50 8.53
CA SER A 257 15.77 15.38 9.45
C SER A 257 15.06 16.50 8.69
N PHE A 258 14.00 17.06 9.26
CA PHE A 258 13.27 18.21 8.67
C PHE A 258 14.20 19.36 8.32
N ASN A 259 15.12 19.70 9.23
CA ASN A 259 16.09 20.78 8.98
C ASN A 259 16.99 20.46 7.76
N ALA A 260 17.49 19.24 7.65
CA ALA A 260 18.33 18.85 6.53
C ALA A 260 17.55 18.82 5.20
N LEU A 261 16.27 18.43 5.26
CA LEU A 261 15.38 18.42 4.10
C LEU A 261 15.06 19.85 3.64
N GLU A 262 14.74 20.75 4.56
CA GLU A 262 14.50 22.16 4.27
C GLU A 262 15.72 22.82 3.66
N GLN A 263 16.89 22.67 4.29
CA GLN A 263 18.14 23.21 3.79
C GLN A 263 18.45 22.72 2.37
N TYR A 264 18.26 21.41 2.11
CA TYR A 264 18.46 20.86 0.78
C TYR A 264 17.58 21.55 -0.26
N TYR A 265 16.27 21.66 0.00
CA TYR A 265 15.35 22.28 -0.96
C TYR A 265 15.56 23.78 -1.14
N GLN A 266 16.04 24.48 -0.12
CA GLN A 266 16.41 25.89 -0.23
C GLN A 266 17.67 26.11 -1.07
N ASP A 267 18.69 25.28 -0.88
CA ASP A 267 20.03 25.49 -1.46
C ASP A 267 20.22 24.76 -2.79
N GLN A 268 19.63 23.57 -2.94
CA GLN A 268 19.89 22.62 -4.04
C GLN A 268 18.63 22.22 -4.82
N GLY A 269 17.44 22.56 -4.29
CA GLY A 269 16.17 22.12 -4.87
C GLY A 269 15.99 22.57 -6.31
N ARG A 270 15.68 21.61 -7.19
CA ARG A 270 15.51 21.81 -8.64
C ARG A 270 14.05 21.96 -8.99
N ASP A 271 13.77 22.52 -10.16
CA ASP A 271 12.40 22.75 -10.64
C ASP A 271 11.59 21.46 -10.74
N TRP A 272 12.21 20.36 -11.20
CA TRP A 272 11.51 19.07 -11.27
C TRP A 272 11.14 18.51 -9.88
N GLU A 273 11.97 18.74 -8.84
CA GLU A 273 11.65 18.35 -7.47
C GLU A 273 10.49 19.19 -6.92
N ARG A 274 10.45 20.47 -7.27
CA ARG A 274 9.32 21.35 -6.95
C ARG A 274 8.01 20.80 -7.54
N TYR A 275 8.02 20.38 -8.81
CA TYR A 275 6.86 19.73 -9.42
C TYR A 275 6.48 18.43 -8.73
N ALA A 276 7.45 17.60 -8.38
CA ALA A 276 7.20 16.36 -7.67
C ALA A 276 6.52 16.62 -6.30
N MET A 277 6.98 17.65 -5.56
CA MET A 277 6.44 18.02 -4.24
C MET A 277 5.01 18.56 -4.28
N ILE A 278 4.49 19.04 -5.43
CA ILE A 278 3.09 19.47 -5.55
C ILE A 278 2.12 18.34 -5.18
N LYS A 279 2.47 17.10 -5.48
CA LYS A 279 1.67 15.92 -5.20
C LYS A 279 2.02 15.24 -3.86
N ALA A 280 2.97 15.77 -3.10
CA ALA A 280 3.39 15.19 -1.85
C ALA A 280 2.25 15.13 -0.82
N ARG A 281 2.06 13.97 -0.20
CA ARG A 281 1.06 13.73 0.83
C ARG A 281 1.64 12.85 1.93
N VAL A 282 1.28 13.10 3.18
CA VAL A 282 1.64 12.21 4.29
C VAL A 282 0.81 10.94 4.17
N VAL A 283 1.48 9.80 3.99
CA VAL A 283 0.83 8.49 3.81
C VAL A 283 0.95 7.60 5.04
N ALA A 284 1.99 7.82 5.88
CA ALA A 284 2.17 7.05 7.11
C ALA A 284 3.04 7.81 8.12
N GLY A 285 3.08 7.31 9.35
CA GLY A 285 3.86 7.85 10.46
C GLY A 285 3.18 9.02 11.17
N ASP A 286 3.97 10.00 11.64
CA ASP A 286 3.43 11.16 12.36
C ASP A 286 2.71 12.13 11.41
N GLN A 287 1.39 12.08 11.44
CA GLN A 287 0.53 12.92 10.60
C GLN A 287 0.63 14.43 10.95
N ALA A 288 0.83 14.76 12.23
CA ALA A 288 0.91 16.13 12.69
C ALA A 288 2.25 16.75 12.27
N ALA A 289 3.35 16.05 12.53
CA ALA A 289 4.68 16.45 12.08
C ALA A 289 4.77 16.52 10.55
N GLY A 290 4.11 15.59 9.85
CA GLY A 290 4.06 15.58 8.39
C GLY A 290 3.36 16.80 7.80
N LYS A 291 2.28 17.28 8.40
CA LYS A 291 1.63 18.53 8.01
C LYS A 291 2.56 19.73 8.23
N GLN A 292 3.26 19.78 9.36
CA GLN A 292 4.25 20.82 9.63
C GLN A 292 5.38 20.82 8.60
N LEU A 293 5.88 19.64 8.23
CA LEU A 293 6.88 19.48 7.16
C LEU A 293 6.40 20.06 5.83
N LEU A 294 5.19 19.70 5.39
CA LEU A 294 4.64 20.20 4.13
C LEU A 294 4.41 21.72 4.14
N GLU A 295 3.99 22.31 5.27
CA GLU A 295 3.88 23.75 5.43
C GLU A 295 5.26 24.42 5.41
N MET A 296 6.27 23.84 6.03
CA MET A 296 7.66 24.35 6.01
C MET A 296 8.24 24.36 4.59
N LEU A 297 7.92 23.34 3.78
CA LEU A 297 8.37 23.23 2.38
C LEU A 297 7.53 24.05 1.40
N ARG A 298 6.40 24.60 1.83
CA ARG A 298 5.48 25.36 0.97
C ARG A 298 6.13 26.53 0.23
N PRO A 299 7.04 27.35 0.82
CA PRO A 299 7.75 28.42 0.10
C PRO A 299 8.59 27.90 -1.07
N PHE A 300 9.20 26.72 -0.94
CA PHE A 300 9.92 26.07 -2.03
C PHE A 300 8.95 25.64 -3.15
N VAL A 301 7.84 24.99 -2.81
CA VAL A 301 6.88 24.45 -3.78
C VAL A 301 6.17 25.56 -4.56
N TYR A 302 5.71 26.61 -3.86
CA TYR A 302 4.86 27.69 -4.41
C TYR A 302 5.57 29.03 -4.44
N ARG A 303 6.86 29.05 -4.80
CA ARG A 303 7.64 30.30 -4.89
C ARG A 303 6.96 31.28 -5.85
N ARG A 304 6.60 32.46 -5.36
CA ARG A 304 6.22 33.59 -6.19
C ARG A 304 7.51 34.24 -6.76
N TYR A 305 7.57 34.37 -8.05
CA TYR A 305 8.61 35.16 -8.71
C TYR A 305 8.29 36.66 -8.54
#